data_77e308e2b2f02c8dd8d9f612b876cb42
#
_entry.id   77e308e2b2f02c8dd8d9f612b876cb42
#
_cell.length_a   1.000
_cell.length_b   1.000
_cell.length_c   1.000
_cell.angle_alpha   90.00
_cell.angle_beta   90.00
_cell.angle_gamma   90.00
#
_symmetry.space_group_name_H-M   'P 1'
#
loop_
_entity.id
_entity.type
_entity.pdbx_description
1 polymer ?
#
loop_
_entity_poly.entity_id
_entity_poly.type
_entity_poly.pdbx_seq_one_letter_code
_entity_poly.pdbx_strand_id
1 'polypeptide(L)'
;AVIRVNSQSGKGGVAYLMKTEAKMELPRRLQMEFSRVVQQRTDAEGGELSPKEIVGIFVTEYLSEGAWALTSAGSSSQNGHFHITATVNDPAGRDINLEGEGNGPVSAFVDALAETGARVRVLDYSEHALESGGDAKAVAYVECELGTGDEAQVFWGVGVDPSITSASMKAILSALNRAARA
;
A
#
# COMPACT_ATOMS: atom_id res chain seq x y z
N ALA A 1 -19.19 9.92 -21.27
CA ALA A 1 -18.54 11.18 -20.89
C ALA A 1 -17.19 10.93 -20.25
N VAL A 2 -16.21 11.72 -20.58
CA VAL A 2 -14.87 11.61 -20.01
C VAL A 2 -14.81 12.46 -18.75
N ILE A 3 -14.52 11.80 -17.61
CA ILE A 3 -14.32 12.51 -16.36
C ILE A 3 -12.85 12.94 -16.32
N ARG A 4 -12.60 14.21 -16.09
CA ARG A 4 -11.26 14.75 -15.98
C ARG A 4 -11.07 15.36 -14.60
N VAL A 5 -9.86 15.20 -14.07
CA VAL A 5 -9.47 15.73 -12.76
C VAL A 5 -8.27 16.64 -12.97
N ASN A 6 -8.32 17.82 -12.38
CA ASN A 6 -7.22 18.78 -12.41
C ASN A 6 -6.82 19.14 -10.97
N SER A 7 -5.84 20.04 -10.82
CA SER A 7 -5.35 20.44 -9.49
C SER A 7 -6.42 21.06 -8.59
N GLN A 8 -7.55 21.50 -9.16
CA GLN A 8 -8.65 22.14 -8.43
C GLN A 8 -9.78 21.18 -8.09
N SER A 9 -9.73 19.93 -8.60
CA SER A 9 -10.82 18.98 -8.44
C SER A 9 -11.01 18.45 -7.03
N GLY A 10 -9.97 18.49 -6.22
CA GLY A 10 -10.03 18.05 -4.84
C GLY A 10 -10.12 16.53 -4.66
N LYS A 11 -10.16 16.12 -3.38
CA LYS A 11 -10.11 14.70 -3.01
C LYS A 11 -11.34 13.89 -3.40
N GLY A 12 -12.52 14.52 -3.46
CA GLY A 12 -13.76 13.84 -3.85
C GLY A 12 -13.68 13.30 -5.27
N GLY A 13 -13.04 14.05 -6.17
CA GLY A 13 -12.89 13.66 -7.57
C GLY A 13 -12.03 12.41 -7.73
N VAL A 14 -10.87 12.35 -7.07
CA VAL A 14 -9.98 11.17 -7.18
C VAL A 14 -10.58 9.94 -6.50
N ALA A 15 -11.29 10.11 -5.38
CA ALA A 15 -11.93 9.00 -4.70
C ALA A 15 -13.00 8.34 -5.58
N TYR A 16 -13.86 9.14 -6.18
CA TYR A 16 -14.91 8.66 -7.08
C TYR A 16 -14.31 7.96 -8.30
N LEU A 17 -13.27 8.56 -8.87
CA LEU A 17 -12.60 8.03 -10.05
C LEU A 17 -11.96 6.68 -9.76
N MET A 18 -11.27 6.54 -8.65
CA MET A 18 -10.65 5.27 -8.27
C MET A 18 -11.71 4.18 -8.03
N LYS A 19 -12.85 4.56 -7.45
CA LYS A 19 -13.94 3.62 -7.22
C LYS A 19 -14.56 3.14 -8.55
N THR A 20 -14.78 4.03 -9.49
CA THR A 20 -15.44 3.69 -10.76
C THR A 20 -14.49 3.04 -11.75
N GLU A 21 -13.26 3.54 -11.86
CA GLU A 21 -12.31 3.09 -12.89
C GLU A 21 -11.47 1.90 -12.44
N ALA A 22 -11.06 1.87 -11.17
CA ALA A 22 -10.17 0.83 -10.65
C ALA A 22 -10.85 -0.11 -9.66
N LYS A 23 -12.12 0.12 -9.32
CA LYS A 23 -12.87 -0.67 -8.35
C LYS A 23 -12.20 -0.66 -6.98
N MET A 24 -11.50 0.39 -6.65
CA MET A 24 -10.79 0.56 -5.39
C MET A 24 -11.50 1.59 -4.51
N GLU A 25 -11.85 1.19 -3.31
CA GLU A 25 -12.48 2.06 -2.31
C GLU A 25 -11.42 2.52 -1.32
N LEU A 26 -10.81 3.66 -1.63
CA LEU A 26 -9.70 4.17 -0.84
C LEU A 26 -10.19 4.64 0.53
N PRO A 27 -9.50 4.29 1.63
CA PRO A 27 -9.76 4.90 2.92
C PRO A 27 -9.61 6.42 2.86
N ARG A 28 -10.33 7.13 3.74
CA ARG A 28 -10.41 8.59 3.67
C ARG A 28 -9.04 9.27 3.70
N ARG A 29 -8.16 8.87 4.63
CA ARG A 29 -6.83 9.51 4.71
C ARG A 29 -5.94 9.16 3.53
N LEU A 30 -6.13 7.99 2.92
CA LEU A 30 -5.46 7.67 1.66
C LEU A 30 -5.99 8.54 0.52
N GLN A 31 -7.28 8.81 0.48
CA GLN A 31 -7.85 9.74 -0.51
C GLN A 31 -7.16 11.10 -0.42
N MET A 32 -6.92 11.57 0.81
CA MET A 32 -6.25 12.85 1.03
C MET A 32 -4.79 12.81 0.58
N GLU A 33 -4.08 11.75 0.90
CA GLU A 33 -2.69 11.59 0.46
C GLU A 33 -2.60 11.50 -1.05
N PHE A 34 -3.45 10.68 -1.67
CA PHE A 34 -3.44 10.50 -3.12
C PHE A 34 -3.83 11.79 -3.86
N SER A 35 -4.76 12.55 -3.32
CA SER A 35 -5.10 13.86 -3.89
C SER A 35 -3.86 14.76 -3.96
N ARG A 36 -3.04 14.76 -2.92
CA ARG A 36 -1.79 15.54 -2.92
C ARG A 36 -0.80 15.03 -3.97
N VAL A 37 -0.71 13.72 -4.14
CA VAL A 37 0.15 13.11 -5.17
C VAL A 37 -0.29 13.57 -6.56
N VAL A 38 -1.58 13.49 -6.84
CA VAL A 38 -2.16 13.91 -8.13
C VAL A 38 -1.93 15.41 -8.36
N GLN A 39 -2.17 16.22 -7.32
CA GLN A 39 -1.98 17.67 -7.43
C GLN A 39 -0.52 18.04 -7.74
N GLN A 40 0.42 17.40 -7.08
CA GLN A 40 1.85 17.60 -7.35
C GLN A 40 2.19 17.26 -8.81
N ARG A 41 1.58 16.22 -9.36
CA ARG A 41 1.79 15.84 -10.75
C ARG A 41 1.20 16.87 -11.70
N THR A 42 -0.03 17.35 -11.45
CA THR A 42 -0.66 18.37 -12.30
C THR A 42 0.06 19.71 -12.21
N ASP A 43 0.55 20.09 -11.04
CA ASP A 43 1.31 21.33 -10.86
C ASP A 43 2.64 21.28 -11.61
N ALA A 44 3.29 20.11 -11.67
CA ALA A 44 4.56 19.94 -12.36
C ALA A 44 4.40 19.91 -13.90
N GLU A 45 3.36 19.23 -14.38
CA GLU A 45 3.16 19.01 -15.82
C GLU A 45 2.14 19.97 -16.45
N GLY A 46 1.28 20.55 -15.61
CA GLY A 46 0.18 21.42 -16.05
C GLY A 46 -0.98 20.62 -16.66
N GLY A 47 -2.12 21.28 -16.80
CA GLY A 47 -3.27 20.73 -17.51
C GLY A 47 -4.13 19.80 -16.69
N GLU A 48 -5.01 19.10 -17.39
CA GLU A 48 -5.95 18.14 -16.83
C GLU A 48 -5.46 16.72 -17.06
N LEU A 49 -5.82 15.82 -16.15
CA LEU A 49 -5.51 14.41 -16.26
C LEU A 49 -6.77 13.61 -16.57
N SER A 50 -6.65 12.64 -17.49
CA SER A 50 -7.72 11.71 -17.78
C SER A 50 -7.87 10.68 -16.66
N PRO A 51 -9.02 10.00 -16.57
CA PRO A 51 -9.18 8.91 -15.61
C PRO A 51 -8.08 7.85 -15.70
N LYS A 52 -7.70 7.48 -16.91
CA LYS A 52 -6.63 6.49 -17.13
C LYS A 52 -5.29 6.97 -16.60
N GLU A 53 -4.98 8.24 -16.78
CA GLU A 53 -3.73 8.83 -16.27
C GLU A 53 -3.73 8.87 -14.74
N ILE A 54 -4.86 9.14 -14.11
CA ILE A 54 -5.00 9.14 -12.64
C ILE A 54 -4.76 7.73 -12.09
N VAL A 55 -5.39 6.71 -12.70
CA VAL A 55 -5.15 5.32 -12.30
C VAL A 55 -3.68 4.97 -12.47
N GLY A 56 -3.06 5.39 -13.56
CA GLY A 56 -1.63 5.18 -13.80
C GLY A 56 -0.76 5.79 -12.72
N ILE A 57 -1.10 6.99 -12.26
CA ILE A 57 -0.38 7.64 -11.15
C ILE A 57 -0.51 6.82 -9.88
N PHE A 58 -1.71 6.30 -9.60
CA PHE A 58 -1.93 5.45 -8.42
C PHE A 58 -1.07 4.18 -8.48
N VAL A 59 -1.07 3.50 -9.62
CA VAL A 59 -0.28 2.27 -9.80
C VAL A 59 1.20 2.56 -9.61
N THR A 60 1.71 3.62 -10.21
CA THR A 60 3.13 3.99 -10.09
C THR A 60 3.49 4.35 -8.66
N GLU A 61 2.62 5.08 -7.96
CA GLU A 61 2.92 5.55 -6.61
C GLU A 61 2.82 4.43 -5.57
N TYR A 62 1.78 3.60 -5.63
CA TYR A 62 1.44 2.66 -4.56
C TYR A 62 1.66 1.19 -4.90
N LEU A 63 1.68 0.82 -6.15
CA LEU A 63 1.71 -0.58 -6.57
C LEU A 63 2.95 -0.97 -7.39
N SER A 64 3.85 -0.04 -7.63
CA SER A 64 5.07 -0.35 -8.37
C SER A 64 6.05 -1.15 -7.50
N GLU A 65 6.86 -1.97 -8.16
CA GLU A 65 7.93 -2.69 -7.48
C GLU A 65 8.95 -1.73 -6.90
N GLY A 66 9.60 -2.14 -5.84
CA GLY A 66 10.62 -1.35 -5.18
C GLY A 66 11.70 -2.22 -4.57
N ALA A 67 12.55 -1.61 -3.75
CA ALA A 67 13.68 -2.29 -3.12
C ALA A 67 13.23 -3.39 -2.16
N TRP A 68 12.08 -3.19 -1.49
CA TRP A 68 11.48 -4.23 -0.69
C TRP A 68 10.47 -4.99 -1.53
N ALA A 69 10.64 -6.31 -1.65
CA ALA A 69 9.72 -7.14 -2.42
C ALA A 69 9.44 -8.45 -1.68
N LEU A 70 8.18 -8.87 -1.68
CA LEU A 70 7.75 -10.14 -1.10
C LEU A 70 7.95 -11.22 -2.14
N THR A 71 8.75 -12.25 -1.83
CA THR A 71 8.99 -13.37 -2.75
C THR A 71 8.22 -14.62 -2.36
N SER A 72 7.97 -14.84 -1.08
CA SER A 72 7.12 -15.93 -0.61
C SER A 72 6.56 -15.62 0.76
N ALA A 73 5.45 -16.24 1.10
CA ALA A 73 4.80 -16.05 2.39
C ALA A 73 4.03 -17.31 2.78
N GLY A 74 4.03 -17.60 4.07
CA GLY A 74 3.22 -18.64 4.66
C GLY A 74 2.66 -18.15 5.99
N SER A 75 1.54 -18.72 6.40
CA SER A 75 0.92 -18.33 7.66
C SER A 75 0.24 -19.52 8.33
N SER A 76 0.11 -19.43 9.65
CA SER A 76 -0.70 -20.34 10.45
C SER A 76 -1.37 -19.57 11.56
N SER A 77 -2.54 -20.04 11.98
CA SER A 77 -3.29 -19.41 13.06
C SER A 77 -3.72 -20.48 14.05
N GLN A 78 -3.51 -20.20 15.34
CA GLN A 78 -3.88 -21.11 16.40
C GLN A 78 -4.25 -20.32 17.64
N ASN A 79 -5.47 -20.54 18.16
CA ASN A 79 -5.97 -19.93 19.39
C ASN A 79 -5.87 -18.39 19.37
N GLY A 80 -6.22 -17.76 18.25
CA GLY A 80 -6.15 -16.31 18.10
C GLY A 80 -4.74 -15.77 17.91
N HIS A 81 -3.74 -16.66 17.84
CA HIS A 81 -2.35 -16.31 17.62
C HIS A 81 -2.00 -16.55 16.17
N PHE A 82 -1.51 -15.53 15.51
CA PHE A 82 -1.18 -15.56 14.09
C PHE A 82 0.35 -15.60 13.92
N HIS A 83 0.83 -16.58 13.18
CA HIS A 83 2.25 -16.73 12.89
C HIS A 83 2.47 -16.63 11.40
N ILE A 84 3.45 -15.85 10.97
CA ILE A 84 3.83 -15.77 9.58
C ILE A 84 5.29 -16.13 9.37
N THR A 85 5.55 -16.65 8.17
CA THR A 85 6.89 -16.74 7.61
C THR A 85 6.86 -15.99 6.29
N ALA A 86 7.91 -15.28 5.96
CA ALA A 86 8.00 -14.55 4.71
C ALA A 86 9.45 -14.50 4.24
N THR A 87 9.62 -14.55 2.93
CA THR A 87 10.91 -14.24 2.34
C THR A 87 10.75 -12.93 1.58
N VAL A 88 11.59 -11.96 1.90
CA VAL A 88 11.58 -10.65 1.26
C VAL A 88 12.96 -10.34 0.69
N ASN A 89 12.96 -9.61 -0.42
CA ASN A 89 14.18 -9.00 -0.92
C ASN A 89 14.29 -7.63 -0.25
N ASP A 90 15.45 -7.31 0.32
CA ASP A 90 15.66 -6.06 1.03
C ASP A 90 16.36 -5.01 0.16
N PRO A 91 16.48 -3.75 0.64
CA PRO A 91 17.14 -2.70 -0.15
C PRO A 91 18.59 -2.97 -0.51
N ALA A 92 19.28 -3.86 0.21
CA ALA A 92 20.64 -4.26 -0.12
C ALA A 92 20.69 -5.38 -1.17
N GLY A 93 19.54 -5.83 -1.67
CA GLY A 93 19.44 -6.90 -2.65
C GLY A 93 19.54 -8.29 -2.07
N ARG A 94 19.40 -8.43 -0.74
CA ARG A 94 19.49 -9.73 -0.05
C ARG A 94 18.10 -10.35 0.10
N ASP A 95 18.03 -11.67 -0.01
CA ASP A 95 16.85 -12.43 0.37
C ASP A 95 16.91 -12.71 1.87
N ILE A 96 15.89 -12.26 2.58
CA ILE A 96 15.82 -12.41 4.03
C ILE A 96 14.61 -13.26 4.38
N ASN A 97 14.80 -14.26 5.24
CA ASN A 97 13.72 -15.05 5.79
C ASN A 97 13.28 -14.44 7.11
N LEU A 98 12.00 -14.12 7.21
CA LEU A 98 11.41 -13.44 8.36
C LEU A 98 10.36 -14.32 9.01
N GLU A 99 10.27 -14.24 10.33
CA GLU A 99 9.20 -14.86 11.12
C GLU A 99 8.66 -13.83 12.09
N GLY A 100 7.34 -13.84 12.25
CA GLY A 100 6.71 -12.93 13.18
C GLY A 100 5.39 -13.48 13.70
N GLU A 101 4.96 -12.96 14.83
CA GLU A 101 3.74 -13.36 15.50
C GLU A 101 2.94 -12.14 15.93
N GLY A 102 1.62 -12.30 15.95
CA GLY A 102 0.73 -11.26 16.39
C GLY A 102 -0.71 -11.75 16.38
N ASN A 103 -1.65 -10.85 16.53
CA ASN A 103 -3.07 -11.20 16.51
C ASN A 103 -3.70 -11.14 15.12
N GLY A 104 -2.91 -10.90 14.09
CA GLY A 104 -3.34 -10.90 12.70
C GLY A 104 -2.15 -10.74 11.76
N PRO A 105 -2.39 -10.78 10.42
CA PRO A 105 -1.28 -10.72 9.45
C PRO A 105 -0.48 -9.43 9.51
N VAL A 106 -1.13 -8.30 9.72
CA VAL A 106 -0.46 -7.00 9.75
C VAL A 106 0.48 -6.92 10.95
N SER A 107 -0.03 -7.22 12.17
CA SER A 107 0.80 -7.16 13.38
C SER A 107 1.93 -8.20 13.34
N ALA A 108 1.66 -9.40 12.81
CA ALA A 108 2.68 -10.43 12.68
C ALA A 108 3.80 -10.01 11.70
N PHE A 109 3.45 -9.36 10.61
CA PHE A 109 4.46 -8.91 9.65
C PHE A 109 5.28 -7.73 10.17
N VAL A 110 4.66 -6.82 10.90
CA VAL A 110 5.37 -5.72 11.57
C VAL A 110 6.38 -6.29 12.57
N ASP A 111 5.96 -7.31 13.33
CA ASP A 111 6.85 -8.01 14.26
C ASP A 111 8.05 -8.64 13.52
N ALA A 112 7.78 -9.30 12.41
CA ALA A 112 8.82 -9.93 11.59
C ALA A 112 9.81 -8.90 11.04
N LEU A 113 9.31 -7.75 10.55
CA LEU A 113 10.15 -6.70 9.97
C LEU A 113 11.07 -6.04 10.99
N ALA A 114 10.71 -6.07 12.29
CA ALA A 114 11.54 -5.46 13.32
C ALA A 114 12.94 -6.05 13.35
N GLU A 115 13.10 -7.31 12.97
CA GLU A 115 14.42 -7.97 12.90
C GLU A 115 15.35 -7.32 11.88
N THR A 116 14.79 -6.64 10.86
CA THR A 116 15.59 -5.96 9.84
C THR A 116 16.00 -4.54 10.25
N GLY A 117 15.50 -4.06 11.40
CA GLY A 117 15.66 -2.69 11.83
C GLY A 117 14.56 -1.75 11.32
N ALA A 118 13.67 -2.23 10.47
CA ALA A 118 12.55 -1.42 9.98
C ALA A 118 11.53 -1.21 11.10
N ARG A 119 11.25 0.06 11.41
CA ARG A 119 10.31 0.45 12.45
C ARG A 119 9.02 0.90 11.81
N VAL A 120 7.97 0.08 11.97
CA VAL A 120 6.66 0.32 11.38
C VAL A 120 5.61 0.29 12.48
N ARG A 121 4.79 1.35 12.53
CA ARG A 121 3.61 1.38 13.38
C ARG A 121 2.40 1.57 12.48
N VAL A 122 1.45 0.65 12.54
CA VAL A 122 0.24 0.71 11.72
C VAL A 122 -0.77 1.63 12.41
N LEU A 123 -1.20 2.66 11.69
CA LEU A 123 -2.18 3.64 12.17
C LEU A 123 -3.59 3.30 11.71
N ASP A 124 -3.72 2.70 10.52
CA ASP A 124 -5.02 2.33 9.96
C ASP A 124 -4.83 1.19 8.97
N TYR A 125 -5.87 0.38 8.83
CA TYR A 125 -5.88 -0.76 7.93
C TYR A 125 -7.28 -0.97 7.40
N SER A 126 -7.40 -1.23 6.10
CA SER A 126 -8.65 -1.70 5.52
C SER A 126 -8.36 -2.61 4.34
N GLU A 127 -9.35 -3.43 3.98
CA GLU A 127 -9.24 -4.37 2.88
C GLU A 127 -10.59 -4.59 2.24
N HIS A 128 -10.57 -4.99 0.98
CA HIS A 128 -11.79 -5.46 0.31
C HIS A 128 -11.41 -6.37 -0.85
N ALA A 129 -12.39 -7.11 -1.35
CA ALA A 129 -12.23 -7.90 -2.55
C ALA A 129 -12.15 -6.97 -3.76
N LEU A 130 -11.28 -7.30 -4.70
CA LEU A 130 -11.15 -6.59 -5.95
C LEU A 130 -11.79 -7.44 -7.04
N GLU A 131 -12.90 -6.98 -7.56
CA GLU A 131 -13.61 -7.70 -8.63
C GLU A 131 -12.98 -7.38 -9.97
N SER A 132 -12.37 -8.38 -10.60
CA SER A 132 -11.83 -8.23 -11.94
C SER A 132 -11.92 -9.56 -12.68
N GLY A 133 -12.94 -9.69 -13.50
CA GLY A 133 -13.10 -10.86 -14.35
C GLY A 133 -13.16 -12.18 -13.57
N GLY A 134 -12.39 -13.17 -13.97
CA GLY A 134 -12.39 -14.47 -13.34
C GLY A 134 -11.43 -14.67 -12.19
N ASP A 135 -10.57 -13.69 -11.92
CA ASP A 135 -9.55 -13.80 -10.88
C ASP A 135 -9.92 -12.93 -9.68
N ALA A 136 -10.30 -13.60 -8.60
CA ALA A 136 -10.57 -12.92 -7.34
C ALA A 136 -9.25 -12.49 -6.70
N LYS A 137 -9.11 -11.21 -6.40
CA LYS A 137 -7.97 -10.66 -5.69
C LYS A 137 -8.46 -9.89 -4.48
N ALA A 138 -7.57 -9.68 -3.53
CA ALA A 138 -7.80 -8.80 -2.40
C ALA A 138 -6.91 -7.58 -2.53
N VAL A 139 -7.40 -6.44 -2.09
CA VAL A 139 -6.60 -5.23 -1.95
C VAL A 139 -6.56 -4.85 -0.48
N ALA A 140 -5.37 -4.52 0.00
CA ALA A 140 -5.13 -4.04 1.35
C ALA A 140 -4.55 -2.63 1.31
N TYR A 141 -5.00 -1.79 2.23
CA TYR A 141 -4.54 -0.42 2.42
C TYR A 141 -4.04 -0.27 3.85
N VAL A 142 -2.82 0.19 4.02
CA VAL A 142 -2.22 0.32 5.35
C VAL A 142 -1.61 1.71 5.49
N GLU A 143 -2.01 2.41 6.55
CA GLU A 143 -1.37 3.67 6.92
C GLU A 143 -0.26 3.35 7.92
N CYS A 144 0.96 3.68 7.58
CA CYS A 144 2.13 3.33 8.37
C CYS A 144 2.87 4.57 8.84
N GLU A 145 3.20 4.61 10.13
CA GLU A 145 4.19 5.53 10.64
C GLU A 145 5.54 4.80 10.60
N LEU A 146 6.49 5.36 9.88
CA LEU A 146 7.81 4.76 9.65
C LEU A 146 8.88 5.59 10.35
N GLY A 147 9.77 4.89 11.06
CA GLY A 147 10.81 5.55 11.84
C GLY A 147 10.34 5.83 13.27
N THR A 148 11.14 6.59 14.00
CA THR A 148 10.89 6.91 15.41
C THR A 148 11.14 8.38 15.70
N GLY A 149 10.45 8.89 16.74
CA GLY A 149 10.65 10.25 17.25
C GLY A 149 10.31 11.31 16.21
N ASP A 150 11.13 12.35 16.15
CA ASP A 150 10.91 13.49 15.26
C ASP A 150 11.13 13.16 13.80
N GLU A 151 11.78 12.03 13.50
CA GLU A 151 12.03 11.58 12.13
C GLU A 151 10.93 10.67 11.59
N ALA A 152 9.93 10.36 12.40
CA ALA A 152 8.84 9.51 11.98
C ALA A 152 8.02 10.19 10.86
N GLN A 153 7.70 9.42 9.83
CA GLN A 153 6.92 9.87 8.68
C GLN A 153 5.76 8.92 8.44
N VAL A 154 4.66 9.45 7.93
CA VAL A 154 3.47 8.65 7.65
C VAL A 154 3.33 8.46 6.15
N PHE A 155 3.20 7.20 5.75
CA PHE A 155 2.97 6.81 4.36
C PHE A 155 1.89 5.75 4.29
N TRP A 156 1.00 5.88 3.32
CA TRP A 156 0.09 4.80 2.96
C TRP A 156 0.81 3.84 2.01
N GLY A 157 0.49 2.56 2.16
CA GLY A 157 0.90 1.52 1.23
C GLY A 157 -0.32 0.73 0.78
N VAL A 158 -0.24 0.16 -0.41
CA VAL A 158 -1.32 -0.62 -1.01
C VAL A 158 -0.74 -1.92 -1.55
N GLY A 159 -1.44 -3.02 -1.30
CA GLY A 159 -1.04 -4.32 -1.80
C GLY A 159 -2.21 -5.04 -2.45
N VAL A 160 -1.95 -5.72 -3.55
CA VAL A 160 -2.93 -6.52 -4.28
C VAL A 160 -2.38 -7.93 -4.46
N ASP A 161 -3.16 -8.92 -4.07
CA ASP A 161 -2.76 -10.32 -4.18
C ASP A 161 -4.00 -11.21 -4.09
N PRO A 162 -4.00 -12.43 -4.67
CA PRO A 162 -5.07 -13.37 -4.43
C PRO A 162 -5.25 -13.75 -2.94
N SER A 163 -4.17 -13.74 -2.16
CA SER A 163 -4.19 -13.98 -0.71
C SER A 163 -4.24 -12.65 0.03
N ILE A 164 -5.21 -12.48 0.93
CA ILE A 164 -5.31 -11.26 1.75
C ILE A 164 -4.11 -11.10 2.68
N THR A 165 -3.54 -12.20 3.16
CA THR A 165 -2.33 -12.14 3.98
C THR A 165 -1.17 -11.57 3.19
N SER A 166 -0.94 -12.05 1.97
CA SER A 166 0.10 -11.51 1.09
C SER A 166 -0.18 -10.08 0.67
N ALA A 167 -1.44 -9.74 0.39
CA ALA A 167 -1.82 -8.36 0.06
C ALA A 167 -1.47 -7.41 1.21
N SER A 168 -1.72 -7.81 2.46
CA SER A 168 -1.41 -7.02 3.65
C SER A 168 0.10 -6.79 3.80
N MET A 169 0.90 -7.83 3.59
CA MET A 169 2.36 -7.72 3.64
C MET A 169 2.89 -6.80 2.52
N LYS A 170 2.36 -6.97 1.30
CA LYS A 170 2.73 -6.10 0.17
C LYS A 170 2.36 -4.65 0.44
N ALA A 171 1.25 -4.39 1.13
CA ALA A 171 0.85 -3.03 1.48
C ALA A 171 1.87 -2.37 2.40
N ILE A 172 2.37 -3.09 3.40
CA ILE A 172 3.40 -2.57 4.31
C ILE A 172 4.69 -2.31 3.55
N LEU A 173 5.11 -3.23 2.68
CA LEU A 173 6.31 -3.04 1.87
C LEU A 173 6.15 -1.88 0.89
N SER A 174 4.95 -1.66 0.37
CA SER A 174 4.63 -0.50 -0.46
C SER A 174 4.91 0.81 0.28
N ALA A 175 4.49 0.92 1.53
CA ALA A 175 4.75 2.10 2.34
C ALA A 175 6.26 2.31 2.54
N LEU A 176 7.00 1.25 2.85
CA LEU A 176 8.47 1.33 2.99
C LEU A 176 9.13 1.76 1.69
N ASN A 177 8.69 1.22 0.56
CA ASN A 177 9.24 1.59 -0.74
C ASN A 177 8.96 3.05 -1.08
N ARG A 178 7.76 3.54 -0.75
CA ARG A 178 7.40 4.94 -0.99
C ARG A 178 8.26 5.87 -0.14
N ALA A 179 8.46 5.53 1.12
CA ALA A 179 9.32 6.31 2.01
C ALA A 179 10.75 6.38 1.49
N ALA A 180 11.27 5.28 0.95
CA ALA A 180 12.63 5.23 0.39
C ALA A 180 12.79 6.10 -0.85
N ARG A 181 11.71 6.34 -1.60
CA ARG A 181 11.73 7.20 -2.80
C ARG A 181 11.47 8.67 -2.50
N ALA A 182 10.95 8.96 -1.33
CA ALA A 182 10.57 10.32 -0.95
C ALA A 182 11.78 11.22 -0.71
#